data_39c61b4fc1c5eaefde5ea6cf3edb87f7
#
_entry.id   39c61b4fc1c5eaefde5ea6cf3edb87f7
#
_cell.length_a   1.000
_cell.length_b   1.000
_cell.length_c   1.000
_cell.angle_alpha   90.00
_cell.angle_beta   90.00
_cell.angle_gamma   90.00
#
_symmetry.space_group_name_H-M   'P 1'
#
loop_
_entity.id
_entity.type
_entity.pdbx_description
1 polymer ?
#
loop_
_entity_poly.entity_id
_entity_poly.type
_entity_poly.pdbx_seq_one_letter_code
_entity_poly.pdbx_strand_id
1 'polypeptide(L)'
;MIHKHKTDHERAPERVMFQSESYPRGAFRNWAYTNDHSYIIGDFVWTSVDYLGESGIGRWYYQGESEGEHYHRNQFPWNGAHCGDIDMTGLRKPISYYRDILWNTDRPIYLSVKEPDGYYGKIKETQWSVWPTFESWTWPGHEGKDIEVEVYSRAPKVRLYLNDKVVGELPTTRKDEFKAVFKIKYQPGT
;
A
#
# COMPACT_ATOMS: atom_id res chain seq x y z
N MET A 1 16.01 -2.36 8.88
CA MET A 1 16.96 -2.96 7.92
C MET A 1 17.76 -1.90 7.16
N ILE A 2 17.17 -0.87 6.62
CA ILE A 2 17.83 0.18 5.82
C ILE A 2 19.12 0.76 6.49
N HIS A 3 19.11 1.00 7.78
CA HIS A 3 20.29 1.53 8.50
C HIS A 3 21.51 0.62 8.47
N LYS A 4 21.32 -0.69 8.29
CA LYS A 4 22.44 -1.65 8.21
C LYS A 4 23.20 -1.55 6.89
N HIS A 5 22.51 -1.25 5.78
CA HIS A 5 23.14 -1.14 4.47
C HIS A 5 24.20 -0.04 4.42
N LYS A 6 23.92 1.12 5.03
CA LYS A 6 24.89 2.22 5.09
C LYS A 6 26.14 1.79 5.86
N THR A 7 25.97 1.27 7.08
CA THR A 7 27.07 0.82 7.93
C THR A 7 27.88 -0.31 7.28
N ASP A 8 27.20 -1.24 6.63
CA ASP A 8 27.88 -2.35 5.94
C ASP A 8 28.64 -1.86 4.70
N HIS A 9 28.10 -0.90 3.96
CA HIS A 9 28.80 -0.30 2.82
C HIS A 9 30.02 0.53 3.27
N GLU A 10 29.92 1.28 4.37
CA GLU A 10 31.06 2.00 4.95
C GLU A 10 32.19 1.03 5.38
N ARG A 11 31.84 -0.16 5.86
CA ARG A 11 32.79 -1.20 6.27
C ARG A 11 33.39 -1.96 5.08
N ALA A 12 32.63 -2.17 4.02
CA ALA A 12 33.01 -2.96 2.86
C ALA A 12 32.44 -2.33 1.57
N PRO A 13 33.07 -1.26 1.07
CA PRO A 13 32.56 -0.45 -0.06
C PRO A 13 32.43 -1.23 -1.39
N GLU A 14 33.17 -2.31 -1.54
CA GLU A 14 33.15 -3.19 -2.71
C GLU A 14 31.92 -4.08 -2.79
N ARG A 15 31.13 -4.18 -1.73
CA ARG A 15 29.95 -5.05 -1.68
C ARG A 15 28.77 -4.44 -2.42
N VAL A 16 28.21 -5.24 -3.29
CA VAL A 16 26.89 -4.99 -3.86
C VAL A 16 25.84 -5.50 -2.89
N MET A 17 24.84 -4.70 -2.62
CA MET A 17 23.81 -4.99 -1.62
C MET A 17 22.43 -5.08 -2.26
N PHE A 18 21.54 -5.82 -1.64
CA PHE A 18 20.12 -5.82 -1.95
C PHE A 18 19.31 -5.99 -0.66
N GLN A 19 18.09 -5.53 -0.68
CA GLN A 19 17.15 -5.71 0.42
C GLN A 19 16.40 -7.03 0.22
N SER A 20 16.61 -7.98 1.12
CA SER A 20 16.06 -9.35 1.00
C SER A 20 14.56 -9.41 1.25
N GLU A 21 14.02 -8.46 2.03
CA GLU A 21 12.60 -8.40 2.35
C GLU A 21 12.14 -6.94 2.53
N SER A 22 11.06 -6.59 1.86
CA SER A 22 10.36 -5.33 2.10
C SER A 22 8.86 -5.55 2.18
N TYR A 23 8.23 -4.85 3.11
CA TYR A 23 6.80 -4.98 3.35
C TYR A 23 6.03 -3.86 2.67
N PRO A 24 4.75 -4.08 2.33
CA PRO A 24 3.94 -3.11 1.60
C PRO A 24 3.97 -1.70 2.18
N ARG A 25 3.88 -1.57 3.49
CA ARG A 25 3.91 -0.28 4.20
C ARG A 25 5.21 0.50 4.01
N GLY A 26 6.31 -0.18 3.74
CA GLY A 26 7.62 0.41 3.51
C GLY A 26 7.95 0.74 2.05
N ALA A 27 7.04 0.54 1.12
CA ALA A 27 7.31 0.56 -0.32
C ALA A 27 8.06 1.82 -0.79
N PHE A 28 7.58 3.02 -0.46
CA PHE A 28 8.25 4.26 -0.86
C PHE A 28 9.64 4.38 -0.25
N ARG A 29 9.76 4.17 1.04
CA ARG A 29 11.04 4.31 1.74
C ARG A 29 12.11 3.37 1.19
N ASN A 30 11.73 2.13 0.91
CA ASN A 30 12.64 1.12 0.39
C ASN A 30 13.04 1.44 -1.06
N TRP A 31 12.06 1.83 -1.89
CA TRP A 31 12.31 2.32 -3.24
C TRP A 31 13.24 3.53 -3.25
N ALA A 32 12.96 4.55 -2.45
CA ALA A 32 13.77 5.77 -2.39
C ALA A 32 15.20 5.46 -1.98
N TYR A 33 15.39 4.60 -0.99
CA TYR A 33 16.70 4.20 -0.54
C TYR A 33 17.47 3.43 -1.62
N THR A 34 16.83 2.49 -2.29
CA THR A 34 17.43 1.76 -3.42
C THR A 34 17.80 2.71 -4.57
N ASN A 35 16.89 3.61 -4.93
CA ASN A 35 17.09 4.56 -6.02
C ASN A 35 18.22 5.58 -5.75
N ASP A 36 18.44 5.93 -4.49
CA ASP A 36 19.40 6.96 -4.09
C ASP A 36 20.81 6.40 -3.83
N HIS A 37 21.00 5.09 -3.82
CA HIS A 37 22.28 4.45 -3.49
C HIS A 37 22.69 3.43 -4.54
N SER A 38 23.68 3.78 -5.34
CA SER A 38 24.15 2.94 -6.46
C SER A 38 24.73 1.58 -6.07
N TYR A 39 25.11 1.39 -4.82
CA TYR A 39 25.57 0.10 -4.28
C TYR A 39 24.43 -0.84 -3.87
N ILE A 40 23.17 -0.41 -4.00
CA ILE A 40 21.99 -1.24 -3.76
C ILE A 40 21.33 -1.56 -5.09
N ILE A 41 21.32 -2.83 -5.47
CA ILE A 41 20.85 -3.28 -6.78
C ILE A 41 19.36 -3.62 -6.82
N GLY A 42 18.70 -3.67 -5.66
CA GLY A 42 17.27 -3.99 -5.65
C GLY A 42 16.66 -4.13 -4.26
N ASP A 43 15.35 -4.35 -4.30
CA ASP A 43 14.48 -4.54 -3.16
C ASP A 43 13.53 -5.70 -3.47
N PHE A 44 13.58 -6.75 -2.66
CA PHE A 44 12.69 -7.90 -2.81
C PHE A 44 11.47 -7.73 -1.90
N VAL A 45 10.31 -7.69 -2.50
CA VAL A 45 9.06 -7.57 -1.74
C VAL A 45 8.71 -8.90 -1.06
N TRP A 46 8.30 -8.83 0.20
CA TRP A 46 7.64 -9.91 0.88
C TRP A 46 6.14 -9.60 0.99
N THR A 47 5.32 -10.14 0.10
CA THR A 47 5.69 -11.07 -0.97
C THR A 47 5.03 -10.63 -2.28
N SER A 48 5.41 -11.22 -3.43
CA SER A 48 4.76 -10.90 -4.71
C SER A 48 3.32 -11.41 -4.77
N VAL A 49 3.05 -12.61 -4.26
CA VAL A 49 1.72 -13.23 -4.26
C VAL A 49 1.39 -13.70 -2.85
N ASP A 50 0.14 -13.51 -2.41
CA ASP A 50 -0.37 -14.12 -1.18
C ASP A 50 -0.18 -15.63 -1.22
N TYR A 51 0.06 -16.25 -0.08
CA TYR A 51 0.35 -17.69 -0.03
C TYR A 51 -0.29 -18.37 1.17
N LEU A 52 -0.51 -19.69 1.06
CA LEU A 52 -0.96 -20.53 2.16
C LEU A 52 0.19 -20.81 3.11
N GLY A 53 -0.10 -20.92 4.38
CA GLY A 53 0.88 -21.22 5.43
C GLY A 53 0.81 -20.21 6.54
N GLU A 54 1.75 -19.33 6.66
CA GLU A 54 1.89 -18.34 7.74
C GLU A 54 0.64 -17.46 7.91
N SER A 55 -0.38 -18.06 8.51
CA SER A 55 -1.73 -17.49 8.60
C SER A 55 -1.73 -16.13 9.30
N GLY A 56 -2.33 -15.14 8.66
CA GLY A 56 -2.55 -13.82 9.21
C GLY A 56 -1.40 -12.82 9.03
N ILE A 57 -0.26 -13.20 8.44
CA ILE A 57 0.75 -12.21 8.06
C ILE A 57 0.13 -11.21 7.08
N GLY A 58 0.24 -9.93 7.42
CA GLY A 58 -0.30 -8.85 6.58
C GLY A 58 -1.81 -8.69 6.64
N ARG A 59 -2.50 -9.41 7.52
CA ARG A 59 -3.94 -9.22 7.72
C ARG A 59 -4.24 -7.86 8.36
N TRP A 60 -5.41 -7.37 8.09
CA TRP A 60 -6.09 -6.36 8.89
C TRP A 60 -7.33 -7.01 9.52
N TYR A 61 -7.93 -6.41 10.53
CA TYR A 61 -9.08 -6.98 11.23
C TYR A 61 -9.96 -5.88 11.81
N TYR A 62 -11.21 -6.22 12.16
CA TYR A 62 -12.09 -5.28 12.84
C TYR A 62 -11.97 -5.43 14.36
N GLN A 63 -12.19 -4.33 15.07
CA GLN A 63 -12.19 -4.35 16.54
C GLN A 63 -13.20 -5.37 17.07
N GLY A 64 -12.74 -6.24 17.95
CA GLY A 64 -13.53 -7.37 18.49
C GLY A 64 -13.16 -8.72 17.90
N GLU A 65 -12.44 -8.76 16.79
CA GLU A 65 -11.81 -9.97 16.27
C GLU A 65 -10.50 -10.27 17.00
N SER A 66 -9.96 -11.48 16.82
CA SER A 66 -8.67 -11.88 17.39
C SER A 66 -7.56 -10.93 16.94
N GLU A 67 -6.82 -10.39 17.91
CA GLU A 67 -5.74 -9.42 17.62
C GLU A 67 -4.46 -10.05 17.08
N GLY A 68 -3.70 -9.28 16.31
CA GLY A 68 -2.36 -9.61 15.83
C GLY A 68 -2.31 -10.48 14.58
N GLU A 69 -1.12 -10.89 14.21
CA GLU A 69 -0.88 -11.60 12.94
C GLU A 69 -1.04 -13.13 13.07
N HIS A 70 -0.74 -13.70 14.25
CA HIS A 70 -0.99 -15.12 14.57
C HIS A 70 -0.44 -16.16 13.58
N TYR A 71 0.81 -16.07 13.20
CA TYR A 71 1.48 -16.93 12.21
C TYR A 71 1.25 -18.45 12.32
N HIS A 72 0.93 -18.93 13.51
CA HIS A 72 0.81 -20.35 13.80
C HIS A 72 -0.62 -20.77 14.15
N ARG A 73 -1.58 -19.88 13.95
CA ARG A 73 -2.97 -20.16 14.30
C ARG A 73 -3.88 -19.97 13.11
N ASN A 74 -4.71 -20.95 12.86
CA ASN A 74 -5.76 -20.80 11.87
C ASN A 74 -6.77 -19.75 12.38
N GLN A 75 -6.87 -18.64 11.68
CA GLN A 75 -7.72 -17.50 11.98
C GLN A 75 -8.66 -17.28 10.80
N PHE A 76 -9.77 -18.02 10.77
CA PHE A 76 -10.77 -17.79 9.74
C PHE A 76 -11.18 -16.32 9.69
N PRO A 77 -11.27 -15.70 8.50
CA PRO A 77 -11.02 -16.26 7.15
C PRO A 77 -9.55 -16.24 6.70
N TRP A 78 -8.61 -15.88 7.55
CA TRP A 78 -7.21 -15.64 7.24
C TRP A 78 -6.39 -16.95 7.28
N ASN A 79 -6.50 -17.74 6.22
CA ASN A 79 -5.83 -19.04 6.13
C ASN A 79 -4.43 -18.98 5.50
N GLY A 80 -3.95 -17.77 5.17
CA GLY A 80 -2.67 -17.56 4.54
C GLY A 80 -2.03 -16.23 4.91
N ALA A 81 -0.92 -15.92 4.28
CA ALA A 81 -0.28 -14.63 4.31
C ALA A 81 -0.94 -13.70 3.29
N HIS A 82 -1.23 -12.47 3.69
CA HIS A 82 -1.95 -11.46 2.93
C HIS A 82 -1.09 -10.21 2.63
N CYS A 83 0.23 -10.34 2.78
CA CYS A 83 1.18 -9.26 2.50
C CYS A 83 1.63 -9.20 1.04
N GLY A 84 1.07 -10.03 0.16
CA GLY A 84 1.36 -10.04 -1.27
C GLY A 84 0.87 -8.79 -2.00
N ASP A 85 1.56 -8.44 -3.06
CA ASP A 85 1.12 -7.42 -4.02
C ASP A 85 -0.02 -7.94 -4.92
N ILE A 86 -0.13 -9.25 -5.05
CA ILE A 86 -1.15 -9.98 -5.81
C ILE A 86 -1.83 -10.96 -4.85
N ASP A 87 -3.14 -11.06 -4.91
CA ASP A 87 -3.86 -12.03 -4.10
C ASP A 87 -3.79 -13.46 -4.67
N MET A 88 -4.27 -14.45 -3.92
CA MET A 88 -4.26 -15.86 -4.36
C MET A 88 -5.14 -16.15 -5.58
N THR A 89 -6.01 -15.23 -5.98
CA THR A 89 -6.83 -15.35 -7.20
C THR A 89 -6.16 -14.74 -8.42
N GLY A 90 -5.00 -14.10 -8.23
CA GLY A 90 -4.26 -13.43 -9.29
C GLY A 90 -4.62 -11.95 -9.48
N LEU A 91 -5.49 -11.40 -8.63
CA LEU A 91 -5.84 -9.98 -8.70
C LEU A 91 -4.77 -9.12 -8.05
N ARG A 92 -4.35 -8.09 -8.75
CA ARG A 92 -3.39 -7.11 -8.23
C ARG A 92 -4.04 -6.23 -7.17
N LYS A 93 -3.36 -6.07 -6.04
CA LYS A 93 -3.78 -5.14 -4.99
C LYS A 93 -3.30 -3.71 -5.29
N PRO A 94 -3.93 -2.67 -4.72
CA PRO A 94 -3.51 -1.27 -4.92
C PRO A 94 -2.02 -1.01 -4.68
N ILE A 95 -1.39 -1.69 -3.72
CA ILE A 95 0.05 -1.58 -3.45
C ILE A 95 0.92 -1.99 -4.64
N SER A 96 0.50 -2.97 -5.42
CA SER A 96 1.18 -3.39 -6.65
C SER A 96 1.23 -2.26 -7.68
N TYR A 97 0.14 -1.53 -7.84
CA TYR A 97 0.08 -0.36 -8.73
C TYR A 97 0.89 0.83 -8.20
N TYR A 98 0.98 0.98 -6.88
CA TYR A 98 1.88 1.96 -6.30
C TYR A 98 3.35 1.66 -6.63
N ARG A 99 3.75 0.39 -6.64
CA ARG A 99 5.10 0.00 -7.09
C ARG A 99 5.33 0.32 -8.57
N ASP A 100 4.33 0.14 -9.45
CA ASP A 100 4.43 0.59 -10.84
C ASP A 100 4.77 2.09 -10.92
N ILE A 101 4.12 2.92 -10.13
CA ILE A 101 4.39 4.36 -10.05
C ILE A 101 5.81 4.63 -9.52
N LEU A 102 6.22 3.95 -8.44
CA LEU A 102 7.55 4.14 -7.85
C LEU A 102 8.67 3.77 -8.82
N TRP A 103 8.55 2.66 -9.54
CA TRP A 103 9.55 2.17 -10.49
C TRP A 103 9.39 2.75 -11.90
N ASN A 104 8.46 3.71 -12.07
CA ASN A 104 8.24 4.43 -13.33
C ASN A 104 7.98 3.50 -14.52
N THR A 105 7.09 2.55 -14.32
CA THR A 105 6.55 1.72 -15.40
C THR A 105 5.56 2.53 -16.25
N ASP A 106 5.00 1.95 -17.29
CA ASP A 106 4.11 2.64 -18.24
C ASP A 106 2.77 3.13 -17.66
N ARG A 107 2.57 2.97 -16.37
CA ARG A 107 1.34 3.43 -15.68
C ARG A 107 1.46 4.88 -15.23
N PRO A 108 0.70 5.82 -15.83
CA PRO A 108 0.82 7.25 -15.50
C PRO A 108 0.12 7.61 -14.18
N ILE A 109 -0.96 6.90 -13.83
CA ILE A 109 -1.80 7.17 -12.67
C ILE A 109 -2.55 5.92 -12.21
N TYR A 110 -2.80 5.85 -10.91
CA TYR A 110 -3.69 4.85 -10.32
C TYR A 110 -4.50 5.48 -9.20
N LEU A 111 -5.76 5.05 -9.04
CA LEU A 111 -6.68 5.54 -8.03
C LEU A 111 -7.32 4.37 -7.30
N SER A 112 -7.42 4.47 -5.98
CA SER A 112 -8.13 3.52 -5.13
C SER A 112 -8.85 4.23 -3.99
N VAL A 113 -9.81 3.58 -3.39
CA VAL A 113 -10.62 4.11 -2.30
C VAL A 113 -10.38 3.27 -1.05
N LYS A 114 -10.05 3.93 0.04
CA LYS A 114 -9.94 3.27 1.33
C LYS A 114 -11.32 2.87 1.85
N GLU A 115 -11.40 1.68 2.43
CA GLU A 115 -12.57 1.32 3.22
C GLU A 115 -12.80 2.37 4.32
N PRO A 116 -14.01 2.96 4.41
CA PRO A 116 -14.29 3.94 5.45
C PRO A 116 -14.22 3.28 6.84
N ASP A 117 -13.39 3.84 7.74
CA ASP A 117 -13.24 3.32 9.10
C ASP A 117 -14.59 3.30 9.83
N GLY A 118 -14.96 2.13 10.33
CA GLY A 118 -16.25 1.91 10.96
C GLY A 118 -17.40 1.55 10.00
N TYR A 119 -17.15 1.36 8.71
CA TYR A 119 -18.20 0.95 7.76
C TYR A 119 -18.66 -0.48 8.01
N TYR A 120 -17.76 -1.45 8.03
CA TYR A 120 -18.02 -2.82 8.48
C TYR A 120 -17.60 -3.02 9.95
N GLY A 121 -16.74 -2.15 10.47
CA GLY A 121 -16.21 -2.16 11.83
C GLY A 121 -15.01 -1.25 11.93
N LYS A 122 -14.53 -1.00 13.16
CA LYS A 122 -13.31 -0.21 13.35
C LYS A 122 -12.08 -1.02 12.94
N ILE A 123 -11.36 -0.53 11.94
CA ILE A 123 -10.22 -1.21 11.33
C ILE A 123 -9.00 -1.17 12.25
N LYS A 124 -8.33 -2.31 12.36
CA LYS A 124 -7.04 -2.50 13.02
C LYS A 124 -6.06 -3.10 12.02
N GLU A 125 -4.91 -2.49 11.90
CA GLU A 125 -3.84 -2.96 11.02
C GLU A 125 -2.80 -3.74 11.83
N THR A 126 -2.21 -4.75 11.19
CA THR A 126 -1.02 -5.42 11.71
C THR A 126 0.25 -4.77 11.15
N GLN A 127 1.40 -5.20 11.61
CA GLN A 127 2.68 -4.60 11.21
C GLN A 127 2.92 -4.64 9.70
N TRP A 128 2.49 -5.71 9.03
CA TRP A 128 2.75 -5.97 7.61
C TRP A 128 1.54 -5.72 6.71
N SER A 129 0.43 -5.30 7.30
CA SER A 129 -0.77 -4.95 6.55
C SER A 129 -0.69 -3.55 5.96
N VAL A 130 -1.52 -3.33 4.97
CA VAL A 130 -1.92 -2.01 4.52
C VAL A 130 -3.43 -1.86 4.75
N TRP A 131 -3.88 -0.64 4.94
CA TRP A 131 -5.30 -0.33 5.05
C TRP A 131 -6.05 -0.90 3.85
N PRO A 132 -7.21 -1.57 4.04
CA PRO A 132 -7.97 -2.10 2.92
C PRO A 132 -8.39 -0.98 1.97
N THR A 133 -7.99 -1.13 0.71
CA THR A 133 -8.27 -0.19 -0.37
C THR A 133 -8.78 -0.95 -1.57
N PHE A 134 -9.71 -0.34 -2.31
CA PHE A 134 -10.45 -0.99 -3.38
C PHE A 134 -10.58 -0.09 -4.61
N GLU A 135 -10.68 -0.69 -5.77
CA GLU A 135 -11.09 -0.03 -7.01
C GLU A 135 -12.63 0.10 -7.05
N SER A 136 -13.21 0.68 -6.02
CA SER A 136 -14.67 0.78 -5.89
C SER A 136 -15.09 2.11 -5.30
N TRP A 137 -16.14 2.69 -5.89
CA TRP A 137 -16.83 3.88 -5.38
C TRP A 137 -18.26 3.54 -4.89
N THR A 138 -18.51 2.32 -4.44
CA THR A 138 -19.84 1.89 -4.01
C THR A 138 -19.86 1.58 -2.51
N TRP A 139 -20.35 2.55 -1.71
CA TRP A 139 -20.40 2.49 -0.26
C TRP A 139 -21.80 2.85 0.27
N PRO A 140 -22.83 2.02 0.04
CA PRO A 140 -24.21 2.33 0.41
C PRO A 140 -24.35 2.54 1.93
N GLY A 141 -25.08 3.60 2.32
CA GLY A 141 -25.25 4.00 3.72
C GLY A 141 -24.08 4.83 4.29
N HIS A 142 -23.12 5.20 3.44
CA HIS A 142 -22.02 6.09 3.83
C HIS A 142 -22.19 7.53 3.30
N GLU A 143 -23.31 7.83 2.67
CA GLU A 143 -23.59 9.11 2.03
C GLU A 143 -23.40 10.27 3.02
N GLY A 144 -22.68 11.32 2.57
CA GLY A 144 -22.37 12.50 3.35
C GLY A 144 -21.28 12.35 4.41
N LYS A 145 -20.76 11.13 4.63
CA LYS A 145 -19.63 10.89 5.55
C LYS A 145 -18.31 11.03 4.82
N ASP A 146 -17.23 11.15 5.58
CA ASP A 146 -15.88 11.27 5.02
C ASP A 146 -15.39 9.95 4.44
N ILE A 147 -14.78 10.04 3.25
CA ILE A 147 -14.12 8.92 2.57
C ILE A 147 -12.75 9.36 2.06
N GLU A 148 -11.80 8.46 2.05
CA GLU A 148 -10.44 8.72 1.56
C GLU A 148 -10.23 8.08 0.20
N VAL A 149 -9.77 8.89 -0.76
CA VAL A 149 -9.34 8.45 -2.09
C VAL A 149 -7.84 8.61 -2.18
N GLU A 150 -7.14 7.53 -2.44
CA GLU A 150 -5.70 7.53 -2.69
C GLU A 150 -5.43 7.58 -4.19
N VAL A 151 -4.55 8.48 -4.59
CA VAL A 151 -4.10 8.61 -5.99
C VAL A 151 -2.59 8.53 -6.03
N TYR A 152 -2.06 7.64 -6.86
CA TYR A 152 -0.63 7.47 -7.10
C TYR A 152 -0.27 7.99 -8.48
N SER A 153 0.72 8.87 -8.58
CA SER A 153 1.18 9.42 -9.88
C SER A 153 2.54 10.10 -9.74
N ARG A 154 3.33 10.05 -10.81
CA ARG A 154 4.57 10.85 -10.92
C ARG A 154 4.33 12.23 -11.56
N ALA A 155 3.12 12.57 -11.93
CA ALA A 155 2.77 13.93 -12.32
C ALA A 155 3.05 14.89 -11.15
N PRO A 156 3.34 16.19 -11.40
CA PRO A 156 3.61 17.13 -10.32
C PRO A 156 2.41 17.35 -9.39
N LYS A 157 1.20 17.11 -9.89
CA LYS A 157 -0.06 17.21 -9.14
C LYS A 157 -1.16 16.41 -9.83
N VAL A 158 -2.19 16.08 -9.07
CA VAL A 158 -3.40 15.41 -9.54
C VAL A 158 -4.63 16.20 -9.13
N ARG A 159 -5.66 16.16 -9.95
CA ARG A 159 -6.95 16.81 -9.69
C ARG A 159 -8.02 15.74 -9.66
N LEU A 160 -8.78 15.70 -8.57
CA LEU A 160 -9.89 14.77 -8.39
C LEU A 160 -11.21 15.43 -8.79
N TYR A 161 -12.00 14.69 -9.54
CA TYR A 161 -13.36 15.06 -9.91
C TYR A 161 -14.34 14.07 -9.27
N LEU A 162 -15.51 14.55 -8.93
CA LEU A 162 -16.67 13.75 -8.53
C LEU A 162 -17.91 14.34 -9.24
N ASN A 163 -18.58 13.52 -10.06
CA ASN A 163 -19.72 13.95 -10.88
C ASN A 163 -19.38 15.22 -11.70
N ASP A 164 -18.26 15.19 -12.43
CA ASP A 164 -17.71 16.27 -13.27
C ASP A 164 -17.33 17.56 -12.52
N LYS A 165 -17.43 17.59 -11.20
CA LYS A 165 -17.03 18.73 -10.38
C LYS A 165 -15.67 18.48 -9.74
N VAL A 166 -14.81 19.48 -9.80
CA VAL A 166 -13.52 19.44 -9.09
C VAL A 166 -13.79 19.41 -7.59
N VAL A 167 -13.27 18.38 -6.91
CA VAL A 167 -13.36 18.24 -5.45
C VAL A 167 -12.03 18.50 -4.75
N GLY A 168 -10.91 18.50 -5.49
CA GLY A 168 -9.62 18.86 -4.95
C GLY A 168 -8.49 18.76 -5.97
N GLU A 169 -7.37 19.40 -5.64
CA GLU A 169 -6.10 19.28 -6.35
C GLU A 169 -4.98 19.17 -5.33
N LEU A 170 -4.11 18.15 -5.46
CA LEU A 170 -3.03 17.89 -4.52
C LEU A 170 -1.73 17.56 -5.28
N PRO A 171 -0.57 17.91 -4.72
CA PRO A 171 0.71 17.51 -5.27
C PRO A 171 0.92 16.00 -5.15
N THR A 172 1.71 15.46 -6.09
CA THR A 172 2.17 14.07 -6.10
C THR A 172 3.66 13.99 -6.43
N THR A 173 4.43 14.95 -5.92
CA THR A 173 5.87 14.98 -6.09
C THR A 173 6.55 13.89 -5.27
N ARG A 174 7.86 13.73 -5.43
CA ARG A 174 8.63 12.81 -4.58
C ARG A 174 8.53 13.15 -3.09
N LYS A 175 8.34 14.43 -2.72
CA LYS A 175 8.15 14.83 -1.31
C LYS A 175 6.81 14.35 -0.75
N ASP A 176 5.84 14.15 -1.63
CA ASP A 176 4.51 13.63 -1.34
C ASP A 176 4.45 12.12 -1.53
N GLU A 177 5.62 11.46 -1.66
CA GLU A 177 5.74 10.02 -1.91
C GLU A 177 5.05 9.55 -3.21
N PHE A 178 4.89 10.44 -4.20
CA PHE A 178 4.09 10.20 -5.42
C PHE A 178 2.65 9.78 -5.13
N LYS A 179 2.11 10.26 -4.02
CA LYS A 179 0.80 9.90 -3.50
C LYS A 179 0.03 11.13 -3.06
N ALA A 180 -1.24 11.20 -3.43
CA ALA A 180 -2.19 12.17 -2.89
C ALA A 180 -3.32 11.43 -2.17
N VAL A 181 -3.77 11.96 -1.02
CA VAL A 181 -4.90 11.43 -0.27
C VAL A 181 -5.96 12.52 -0.16
N PHE A 182 -7.08 12.32 -0.85
CA PHE A 182 -8.21 13.22 -0.79
C PHE A 182 -9.20 12.74 0.27
N LYS A 183 -9.56 13.63 1.18
CA LYS A 183 -10.66 13.44 2.14
C LYS A 183 -11.86 14.21 1.66
N ILE A 184 -12.88 13.51 1.24
CA ILE A 184 -14.07 14.13 0.65
C ILE A 184 -15.35 13.52 1.25
N LYS A 185 -16.48 14.19 1.06
CA LYS A 185 -17.77 13.62 1.43
C LYS A 185 -18.22 12.63 0.36
N TYR A 186 -18.54 11.41 0.77
CA TYR A 186 -19.05 10.39 -0.13
C TYR A 186 -20.41 10.80 -0.69
N GLN A 187 -20.54 10.71 -1.99
CA GLN A 187 -21.79 10.85 -2.74
C GLN A 187 -21.80 9.77 -3.82
N PRO A 188 -22.94 9.13 -4.11
CA PRO A 188 -23.05 8.24 -5.25
C PRO A 188 -22.73 8.97 -6.57
N GLY A 189 -22.11 8.28 -7.51
CA GLY A 189 -21.71 8.83 -8.81
C GLY A 189 -20.37 8.31 -9.31
N THR A 190 -19.70 9.09 -10.13
CA THR A 190 -18.41 8.78 -10.76
C THR A 190 -17.39 9.89 -10.59
#